data_3c4a834f1de7b39b0aa44f93099aaf2a
#
_entry.id   3c4a834f1de7b39b0aa44f93099aaf2a
#
_cell.length_a   1.000
_cell.length_b   1.000
_cell.length_c   1.000
_cell.angle_alpha   90.00
_cell.angle_beta   90.00
_cell.angle_gamma   90.00
#
_symmetry.space_group_name_H-M   'P 1'
#
loop_
_entity.id
_entity.type
_entity.pdbx_description
1 polymer ?
#
loop_
_entity_poly.entity_id
_entity_poly.type
_entity_poly.pdbx_seq_one_letter_code
_entity_poly.pdbx_strand_id
1 'polypeptide(L)'
;MASVRHFQVTFDCAEPERVARFWCEVLGYVVPPPPDGFATWDEFNRSLPPEDRGSSFACVDPTGVGPRLYFQRVPEGKVVKNRVHLDVRAGAGLVGEERLATLETECARLMALGATHVLTQYADEHNESCITMQDIEGNEFCLD
;
A
#
# COMPACT_ATOMS: atom_id res chain seq x y z
N MET A 1 -13.14 11.68 -27.61
CA MET A 1 -12.38 10.74 -26.76
C MET A 1 -11.76 11.52 -25.60
N ALA A 2 -11.87 11.03 -24.40
CA ALA A 2 -11.25 11.69 -23.25
C ALA A 2 -9.73 11.46 -23.24
N SER A 3 -8.98 12.45 -22.76
CA SER A 3 -7.54 12.27 -22.50
C SER A 3 -7.31 11.33 -21.33
N VAL A 4 -6.18 10.61 -21.34
CA VAL A 4 -5.75 9.82 -20.18
C VAL A 4 -5.47 10.77 -19.01
N ARG A 5 -5.96 10.42 -17.83
CA ARG A 5 -5.78 11.23 -16.62
C ARG A 5 -5.00 10.43 -15.58
N HIS A 6 -4.13 11.12 -14.89
CA HIS A 6 -3.48 10.57 -13.70
C HIS A 6 -4.47 10.50 -12.54
N PHE A 7 -4.19 9.60 -11.60
CA PHE A 7 -5.03 9.45 -10.43
C PHE A 7 -4.17 9.21 -9.19
N GLN A 8 -4.77 9.42 -8.05
CA GLN A 8 -4.21 9.13 -6.74
C GLN A 8 -5.07 8.05 -6.09
N VAL A 9 -4.45 7.18 -5.31
CA VAL A 9 -5.18 6.22 -4.47
C VAL A 9 -5.19 6.74 -3.04
N THR A 10 -6.37 6.84 -2.45
CA THR A 10 -6.52 7.27 -1.06
C THR A 10 -6.99 6.12 -0.20
N PHE A 11 -6.27 5.89 0.91
CA PHE A 11 -6.61 4.90 1.92
C PHE A 11 -7.24 5.62 3.12
N ASP A 12 -8.41 5.17 3.52
CA ASP A 12 -8.96 5.52 4.83
C ASP A 12 -8.35 4.60 5.88
N CYS A 13 -7.90 5.15 6.98
CA CYS A 13 -7.16 4.39 7.99
C CYS A 13 -7.24 5.04 9.37
N ALA A 14 -6.72 4.36 10.38
CA ALA A 14 -6.61 4.91 11.73
C ALA A 14 -5.28 5.64 11.95
N GLU A 15 -4.18 5.11 11.40
CA GLU A 15 -2.82 5.61 11.61
C GLU A 15 -2.10 5.88 10.28
N PRO A 16 -2.35 7.04 9.64
CA PRO A 16 -1.87 7.32 8.29
C PRO A 16 -0.37 7.10 8.06
N GLU A 17 0.49 7.61 8.93
CA GLU A 17 1.94 7.46 8.76
C GLU A 17 2.37 5.99 8.82
N ARG A 18 1.82 5.25 9.75
CA ARG A 18 2.16 3.82 9.92
C ARG A 18 1.76 3.01 8.69
N VAL A 19 0.56 3.22 8.19
CA VAL A 19 0.07 2.53 6.98
C VAL A 19 0.87 2.95 5.74
N ALA A 20 1.16 4.24 5.60
CA ALA A 20 1.96 4.75 4.50
C ALA A 20 3.37 4.13 4.46
N ARG A 21 4.04 4.04 5.61
CA ARG A 21 5.37 3.43 5.68
C ARG A 21 5.36 1.94 5.34
N PHE A 22 4.31 1.22 5.73
CA PHE A 22 4.12 -0.15 5.29
C PHE A 22 4.01 -0.23 3.75
N TRP A 23 3.21 0.63 3.14
CA TRP A 23 3.04 0.64 1.68
C TRP A 23 4.28 1.11 0.93
N CYS A 24 5.13 1.95 1.55
CA CYS A 24 6.47 2.22 1.01
C CYS A 24 7.27 0.93 0.86
N GLU A 25 7.23 0.05 1.86
CA GLU A 25 7.93 -1.24 1.82
C GLU A 25 7.34 -2.20 0.79
N VAL A 26 6.02 -2.18 0.60
CA VAL A 26 5.34 -3.03 -0.39
C VAL A 26 5.71 -2.64 -1.82
N LEU A 27 5.71 -1.34 -2.12
CA LEU A 27 5.81 -0.82 -3.48
C LEU A 27 7.20 -0.28 -3.85
N GLY A 28 8.13 -0.17 -2.89
CA GLY A 28 9.37 0.55 -3.12
C GLY A 28 9.15 2.06 -3.24
N TYR A 29 8.09 2.57 -2.67
CA TYR A 29 7.77 3.99 -2.62
C TYR A 29 8.56 4.69 -1.52
N VAL A 30 8.59 6.00 -1.58
CA VAL A 30 9.27 6.85 -0.59
C VAL A 30 8.31 7.86 -0.01
N VAL A 31 8.62 8.32 1.21
CA VAL A 31 7.90 9.43 1.83
C VAL A 31 8.34 10.72 1.14
N PRO A 32 7.40 11.54 0.63
CA PRO A 32 7.76 12.81 0.02
C PRO A 32 8.32 13.77 1.07
N PRO A 33 9.08 14.80 0.65
CA PRO A 33 9.56 15.81 1.58
C PRO A 33 8.38 16.53 2.26
N PRO A 34 8.58 17.06 3.50
CA PRO A 34 7.54 17.82 4.18
C PRO A 34 7.17 19.08 3.38
N PRO A 35 6.01 19.70 3.69
CA PRO A 35 5.63 20.96 3.06
C PRO A 35 6.69 22.05 3.19
N ASP A 36 6.71 22.98 2.25
CA ASP A 36 7.64 24.10 2.25
C ASP A 36 7.60 24.86 3.58
N GLY A 37 8.77 25.19 4.10
CA GLY A 37 8.92 25.88 5.38
C GLY A 37 9.14 24.96 6.58
N PHE A 38 9.11 23.65 6.39
CA PHE A 38 9.35 22.67 7.45
C PHE A 38 10.53 21.75 7.08
N ALA A 39 11.41 21.50 8.03
CA ALA A 39 12.53 20.59 7.83
C ALA A 39 12.10 19.12 7.93
N THR A 40 11.11 18.82 8.76
CA THR A 40 10.62 17.47 9.01
C THR A 40 9.10 17.41 9.05
N TRP A 41 8.54 16.21 8.83
CA TRP A 41 7.11 15.96 9.02
C TRP A 41 6.68 16.18 10.48
N ASP A 42 7.54 15.87 11.43
CA ASP A 42 7.25 16.10 12.86
C ASP A 42 7.08 17.59 13.16
N GLU A 43 7.93 18.45 12.59
CA GLU A 43 7.78 19.90 12.71
C GLU A 43 6.46 20.38 12.11
N PHE A 44 6.12 19.89 10.93
CA PHE A 44 4.84 20.21 10.28
C PHE A 44 3.67 19.80 11.18
N ASN A 45 3.67 18.57 11.66
CA ASN A 45 2.59 18.07 12.53
C ASN A 45 2.47 18.90 13.81
N ARG A 46 3.58 19.27 14.43
CA ARG A 46 3.55 20.12 15.63
C ARG A 46 2.97 21.51 15.37
N SER A 47 3.04 22.00 14.14
CA SER A 47 2.44 23.28 13.75
C SER A 47 0.93 23.23 13.62
N LEU A 48 0.35 22.02 13.51
CA LEU A 48 -1.09 21.83 13.36
C LEU A 48 -1.79 21.85 14.73
N PRO A 49 -3.11 22.16 14.74
CA PRO A 49 -3.93 21.92 15.93
C PRO A 49 -3.79 20.47 16.37
N PRO A 50 -3.83 20.15 17.69
CA PRO A 50 -3.64 18.79 18.19
C PRO A 50 -4.54 17.74 17.51
N GLU A 51 -5.78 18.09 17.22
CA GLU A 51 -6.76 17.20 16.58
C GLU A 51 -6.40 16.85 15.12
N ASP A 52 -5.61 17.68 14.46
CA ASP A 52 -5.22 17.48 13.06
C ASP A 52 -3.85 16.81 12.90
N ARG A 53 -3.12 16.64 14.00
CA ARG A 53 -1.79 16.02 13.97
C ARG A 53 -1.87 14.55 13.56
N GLY A 54 -1.10 14.17 12.54
CA GLY A 54 -1.09 12.81 12.03
C GLY A 54 -2.37 12.42 11.29
N SER A 55 -3.22 13.39 10.92
CA SER A 55 -4.49 13.13 10.23
C SER A 55 -4.31 12.69 8.78
N SER A 56 -3.15 12.92 8.18
CA SER A 56 -2.84 12.50 6.82
C SER A 56 -1.35 12.21 6.64
N PHE A 57 -1.06 11.39 5.65
CA PHE A 57 0.29 11.10 5.21
C PHE A 57 0.27 10.68 3.75
N ALA A 58 1.44 10.53 3.14
CA ALA A 58 1.53 10.12 1.74
C ALA A 58 2.80 9.34 1.46
N CYS A 59 2.77 8.55 0.40
CA CYS A 59 3.97 8.00 -0.21
C CYS A 59 3.88 8.13 -1.73
N VAL A 60 5.03 8.21 -2.38
CA VAL A 60 5.14 8.47 -3.81
C VAL A 60 6.13 7.52 -4.46
N ASP A 61 5.88 7.22 -5.73
CA ASP A 61 6.83 6.52 -6.57
C ASP A 61 8.02 7.45 -6.88
N PRO A 62 9.25 7.10 -6.47
CA PRO A 62 10.41 7.94 -6.74
C PRO A 62 10.71 8.09 -8.23
N THR A 63 10.19 7.20 -9.09
CA THR A 63 10.34 7.29 -10.54
C THR A 63 9.28 8.19 -11.19
N GLY A 64 8.23 8.55 -10.47
CA GLY A 64 7.14 9.38 -10.96
C GLY A 64 6.14 8.68 -11.89
N VAL A 65 6.25 7.36 -12.07
CA VAL A 65 5.38 6.59 -12.97
C VAL A 65 4.09 6.14 -12.31
N GLY A 66 4.18 5.60 -11.09
CA GLY A 66 3.02 5.08 -10.36
C GLY A 66 2.21 6.19 -9.69
N PRO A 67 0.94 5.90 -9.31
CA PRO A 67 0.11 6.87 -8.63
C PRO A 67 0.62 7.16 -7.22
N ARG A 68 0.42 8.41 -6.78
CA ARG A 68 0.63 8.79 -5.39
C ARG A 68 -0.37 8.03 -4.51
N LEU A 69 0.06 7.56 -3.35
CA LEU A 69 -0.83 7.04 -2.32
C LEU A 69 -0.99 8.10 -1.22
N TYR A 70 -2.23 8.35 -0.85
CA TYR A 70 -2.59 9.28 0.23
C TYR A 70 -3.31 8.49 1.32
N PHE A 71 -3.04 8.80 2.57
CA PHE A 71 -3.61 8.10 3.72
C PHE A 71 -4.27 9.14 4.62
N GLN A 72 -5.55 8.97 4.89
CA GLN A 72 -6.31 9.90 5.73
C GLN A 72 -6.96 9.16 6.90
N ARG A 73 -6.90 9.77 8.06
CA ARG A 73 -7.53 9.23 9.26
C ARG A 73 -9.04 9.40 9.17
N VAL A 74 -9.75 8.30 9.42
CA VAL A 74 -11.20 8.29 9.52
C VAL A 74 -11.60 7.58 10.81
N PRO A 75 -12.77 7.92 11.41
CA PRO A 75 -13.21 7.27 12.65
C PRO A 75 -13.72 5.85 12.44
N GLU A 76 -14.14 5.51 11.22
CA GLU A 76 -14.71 4.20 10.91
C GLU A 76 -13.61 3.14 10.80
N GLY A 77 -13.78 2.01 11.49
CA GLY A 77 -12.92 0.84 11.36
C GLY A 77 -13.20 0.06 10.08
N LYS A 78 -12.22 -0.75 9.68
CA LYS A 78 -12.36 -1.69 8.55
C LYS A 78 -13.23 -2.87 9.01
N VAL A 79 -14.36 -3.11 8.34
CA VAL A 79 -15.32 -4.18 8.70
C VAL A 79 -15.50 -5.17 7.57
N VAL A 80 -15.89 -4.70 6.37
CA VAL A 80 -16.13 -5.57 5.22
C VAL A 80 -14.92 -5.60 4.30
N LYS A 81 -14.85 -6.64 3.45
CA LYS A 81 -13.80 -6.76 2.44
C LYS A 81 -13.80 -5.57 1.50
N ASN A 82 -12.61 -5.11 1.11
CA ASN A 82 -12.46 -4.06 0.10
C ASN A 82 -13.21 -4.42 -1.19
N ARG A 83 -13.85 -3.43 -1.79
CA ARG A 83 -14.45 -3.57 -3.12
C ARG A 83 -13.44 -3.25 -4.24
N VAL A 84 -12.39 -2.51 -3.91
CA VAL A 84 -11.24 -2.23 -4.78
C VAL A 84 -9.99 -2.68 -4.04
N HIS A 85 -9.12 -3.43 -4.68
CA HIS A 85 -7.83 -3.81 -4.11
C HIS A 85 -6.72 -3.60 -5.13
N LEU A 86 -5.52 -3.34 -4.64
CA LEU A 86 -4.34 -3.23 -5.47
C LEU A 86 -3.76 -4.61 -5.72
N ASP A 87 -3.37 -4.88 -6.96
CA ASP A 87 -2.61 -6.06 -7.32
C ASP A 87 -1.15 -5.65 -7.52
N VAL A 88 -0.30 -6.06 -6.59
CA VAL A 88 1.12 -5.74 -6.60
C VAL A 88 1.83 -6.77 -7.46
N ARG A 89 2.47 -6.32 -8.53
CA ARG A 89 3.10 -7.19 -9.54
C ARG A 89 4.45 -7.73 -9.06
N ALA A 90 4.45 -8.49 -7.97
CA ALA A 90 5.68 -9.04 -7.39
C ALA A 90 6.28 -10.17 -8.22
N GLY A 91 5.45 -10.89 -8.97
CA GLY A 91 5.87 -12.00 -9.83
C GLY A 91 5.88 -11.69 -11.31
N ALA A 92 5.96 -10.42 -11.69
CA ALA A 92 5.91 -10.00 -13.08
C ALA A 92 6.96 -10.71 -13.94
N GLY A 93 6.52 -11.29 -15.07
CA GLY A 93 7.38 -12.02 -15.99
C GLY A 93 7.74 -13.44 -15.55
N LEU A 94 7.27 -13.90 -14.40
CA LEU A 94 7.51 -15.24 -13.88
C LEU A 94 6.27 -16.13 -14.03
N VAL A 95 6.50 -17.43 -14.16
CA VAL A 95 5.45 -18.43 -14.29
C VAL A 95 5.75 -19.64 -13.41
N GLY A 96 4.72 -20.45 -13.14
CA GLY A 96 4.87 -21.74 -12.47
C GLY A 96 5.46 -21.65 -11.07
N GLU A 97 6.35 -22.60 -10.76
CA GLU A 97 6.95 -22.72 -9.42
C GLU A 97 7.84 -21.55 -9.04
N GLU A 98 8.57 -20.99 -10.00
CA GLU A 98 9.41 -19.81 -9.76
C GLU A 98 8.59 -18.59 -9.35
N ARG A 99 7.46 -18.38 -10.03
CA ARG A 99 6.50 -17.32 -9.68
C ARG A 99 5.95 -17.53 -8.27
N LEU A 100 5.45 -18.72 -7.97
CA LEU A 100 4.89 -19.03 -6.66
C LEU A 100 5.92 -18.83 -5.55
N ALA A 101 7.14 -19.33 -5.73
CA ALA A 101 8.22 -19.16 -4.76
C ALA A 101 8.56 -17.68 -4.51
N THR A 102 8.55 -16.87 -5.55
CA THR A 102 8.77 -15.41 -5.45
C THR A 102 7.65 -14.74 -4.66
N LEU A 103 6.39 -15.09 -4.95
CA LEU A 103 5.24 -14.55 -4.21
C LEU A 103 5.26 -14.97 -2.74
N GLU A 104 5.60 -16.22 -2.45
CA GLU A 104 5.70 -16.73 -1.07
C GLU A 104 6.81 -16.03 -0.29
N THR A 105 7.95 -15.77 -0.92
CA THR A 105 9.05 -15.02 -0.30
C THR A 105 8.62 -13.61 0.04
N GLU A 106 7.96 -12.93 -0.89
CA GLU A 106 7.45 -11.58 -0.65
C GLU A 106 6.36 -11.57 0.41
N CYS A 107 5.46 -12.55 0.39
CA CYS A 107 4.43 -12.72 1.41
C CYS A 107 5.05 -12.82 2.81
N ALA A 108 6.08 -13.67 2.98
CA ALA A 108 6.76 -13.83 4.25
C ALA A 108 7.44 -12.52 4.70
N ARG A 109 8.06 -11.79 3.77
CA ARG A 109 8.67 -10.49 4.06
C ARG A 109 7.64 -9.49 4.59
N LEU A 110 6.50 -9.39 3.93
CA LEU A 110 5.43 -8.47 4.32
C LEU A 110 4.74 -8.89 5.62
N MET A 111 4.61 -10.19 5.87
CA MET A 111 4.09 -10.68 7.16
C MET A 111 5.01 -10.29 8.31
N ALA A 112 6.32 -10.31 8.12
CA ALA A 112 7.28 -9.84 9.11
C ALA A 112 7.12 -8.34 9.40
N LEU A 113 6.55 -7.57 8.47
CA LEU A 113 6.23 -6.14 8.63
C LEU A 113 4.83 -5.88 9.18
N GLY A 114 4.06 -6.94 9.45
CA GLY A 114 2.74 -6.82 10.06
C GLY A 114 1.54 -7.13 9.16
N ALA A 115 1.77 -7.49 7.90
CA ALA A 115 0.69 -7.94 7.02
C ALA A 115 0.17 -9.32 7.40
N THR A 116 -1.03 -9.64 6.94
CA THR A 116 -1.67 -10.93 7.16
C THR A 116 -1.84 -11.67 5.83
N HIS A 117 -1.46 -12.94 5.79
CA HIS A 117 -1.81 -13.83 4.68
C HIS A 117 -3.27 -14.23 4.78
N VAL A 118 -4.01 -14.12 3.69
CA VAL A 118 -5.43 -14.51 3.64
C VAL A 118 -5.60 -15.81 2.86
N LEU A 119 -5.11 -15.85 1.62
CA LEU A 119 -5.34 -16.97 0.71
C LEU A 119 -4.23 -17.04 -0.33
N THR A 120 -3.75 -18.24 -0.59
CA THR A 120 -2.91 -18.52 -1.76
C THR A 120 -3.75 -19.23 -2.81
N GLN A 121 -3.85 -18.64 -4.00
CA GLN A 121 -4.46 -19.27 -5.16
C GLN A 121 -3.34 -19.87 -6.01
N TYR A 122 -3.35 -21.18 -6.16
CA TYR A 122 -2.37 -21.89 -6.96
C TYR A 122 -2.72 -21.80 -8.45
N ALA A 123 -1.72 -21.90 -9.31
CA ALA A 123 -1.91 -21.89 -10.75
C ALA A 123 -2.82 -23.03 -11.19
N ASP A 124 -3.66 -22.76 -12.19
CA ASP A 124 -4.51 -23.74 -12.84
C ASP A 124 -4.40 -23.63 -14.37
N GLU A 125 -5.34 -24.21 -15.12
CA GLU A 125 -5.32 -24.22 -16.58
C GLU A 125 -5.43 -22.82 -17.21
N HIS A 126 -5.97 -21.84 -16.48
CA HIS A 126 -6.31 -20.52 -17.02
C HIS A 126 -5.62 -19.38 -16.31
N ASN A 127 -5.11 -19.60 -15.09
CA ASN A 127 -4.58 -18.54 -14.23
C ASN A 127 -3.25 -18.93 -13.62
N GLU A 128 -2.36 -17.95 -13.50
CA GLU A 128 -1.16 -18.07 -12.68
C GLU A 128 -1.50 -17.91 -11.19
N SER A 129 -0.56 -18.26 -10.33
CA SER A 129 -0.73 -18.12 -8.89
C SER A 129 -0.80 -16.66 -8.45
N CYS A 130 -1.54 -16.41 -7.37
CA CYS A 130 -1.54 -15.13 -6.66
C CYS A 130 -1.77 -15.35 -5.16
N ILE A 131 -1.41 -14.37 -4.36
CA ILE A 131 -1.60 -14.40 -2.90
C ILE A 131 -2.40 -13.18 -2.48
N THR A 132 -3.53 -13.41 -1.80
CA THR A 132 -4.29 -12.34 -1.17
C THR A 132 -3.76 -12.11 0.24
N MET A 133 -3.50 -10.86 0.56
CA MET A 133 -3.01 -10.42 1.86
C MET A 133 -3.88 -9.28 2.41
N GLN A 134 -3.66 -8.94 3.66
CA GLN A 134 -4.17 -7.72 4.28
C GLN A 134 -3.00 -6.88 4.76
N ASP A 135 -3.10 -5.56 4.61
CA ASP A 135 -2.14 -4.65 5.18
C ASP A 135 -2.27 -4.58 6.71
N ILE A 136 -1.50 -3.73 7.36
CA ILE A 136 -1.46 -3.64 8.82
C ILE A 136 -2.77 -3.12 9.46
N GLU A 137 -3.71 -2.64 8.66
CA GLU A 137 -5.06 -2.25 9.12
C GLU A 137 -6.17 -3.09 8.48
N GLY A 138 -5.83 -4.19 7.85
CA GLY A 138 -6.80 -5.14 7.31
C GLY A 138 -7.26 -4.86 5.89
N ASN A 139 -6.67 -3.90 5.17
CA ASN A 139 -7.03 -3.65 3.77
C ASN A 139 -6.46 -4.77 2.88
N GLU A 140 -7.33 -5.41 2.11
CA GLU A 140 -6.93 -6.50 1.22
C GLU A 140 -6.16 -5.99 0.00
N PHE A 141 -5.12 -6.71 -0.37
CA PHE A 141 -4.36 -6.53 -1.61
C PHE A 141 -3.84 -7.88 -2.07
N CYS A 142 -3.38 -7.97 -3.31
CA CYS A 142 -2.85 -9.21 -3.87
C CYS A 142 -1.39 -9.02 -4.29
N LEU A 143 -0.64 -10.11 -4.17
CA LEU A 143 0.65 -10.29 -4.83
C LEU A 143 0.43 -11.16 -6.06
N ASP A 144 0.82 -10.69 -7.24
CA ASP A 144 0.70 -11.44 -8.48
C ASP A 144 1.87 -11.25 -9.46
#